data_41fe603cb8d6808b4f5fa8b22e65b594
#
_entry.id   41fe603cb8d6808b4f5fa8b22e65b594
#
_cell.length_a   1.000
_cell.length_b   1.000
_cell.length_c   1.000
_cell.angle_alpha   90.00
_cell.angle_beta   90.00
_cell.angle_gamma   90.00
#
_symmetry.space_group_name_H-M   'P 1'
#
loop_
_entity.id
_entity.type
_entity.pdbx_description
1 polymer ?
#
loop_
_entity_poly.entity_id
_entity_poly.type
_entity_poly.pdbx_seq_one_letter_code
_entity_poly.pdbx_strand_id
1 'polypeptide(L)'
;MKWWLFGGSVFLILLALGRNFDSFNDFMFHYLPMYNKFRTVEMALVIPGMVFPIIAIWGLKEVLSETVSDALLKKGLIAALAITGGISLILWLMPSMLLDFRSSFDAQYQLPDWYYNALLMDRASLASADALRSLVFILLGAALLFWFYTSKDRKKVATFVGIGVAVLMLVDLWTVDKRYLNDSNFIRQKPTEVYKETVADQEIMKDKDLSYRVLNLNNPFLETTTSYYHHSVGGYYAAKLRRYQELIDHRLQGELNSVIGAFQKAQTAEDLMGAFAACPSLN
;
A
#
# COMPACT_ATOMS: atom_id res chain seq x y z
N MET A 1 22.88 0.12 20.01
CA MET A 1 21.45 0.20 19.67
C MET A 1 21.18 0.94 18.36
N LYS A 2 21.72 2.15 18.11
CA LYS A 2 21.53 2.96 16.86
C LYS A 2 21.76 2.14 15.57
N TRP A 3 22.89 1.45 15.49
CA TRP A 3 23.29 0.68 14.31
C TRP A 3 22.41 -0.54 14.04
N TRP A 4 21.88 -1.17 15.08
CA TRP A 4 20.91 -2.27 14.93
C TRP A 4 19.58 -1.78 14.35
N LEU A 5 19.08 -0.65 14.84
CA LEU A 5 17.86 -0.04 14.31
C LEU A 5 18.05 0.38 12.85
N PHE A 6 19.15 1.03 12.53
CA PHE A 6 19.47 1.44 11.17
C PHE A 6 19.65 0.24 10.23
N GLY A 7 20.53 -0.70 10.60
CA GLY A 7 20.80 -1.89 9.80
C GLY A 7 19.56 -2.78 9.60
N GLY A 8 18.76 -2.96 10.66
CA GLY A 8 17.50 -3.68 10.57
C GLY A 8 16.50 -3.00 9.65
N SER A 9 16.42 -1.67 9.69
CA SER A 9 15.55 -0.91 8.78
C SER A 9 16.00 -1.02 7.33
N VAL A 10 17.29 -0.92 7.05
CA VAL A 10 17.85 -1.12 5.69
C VAL A 10 17.56 -2.54 5.21
N PHE A 11 17.76 -3.54 6.04
CA PHE A 11 17.45 -4.93 5.71
C PHE A 11 15.96 -5.12 5.34
N LEU A 12 15.05 -4.54 6.13
CA LEU A 12 13.61 -4.62 5.85
C LEU A 12 13.21 -3.87 4.57
N ILE A 13 13.88 -2.76 4.25
CA ILE A 13 13.69 -2.07 2.96
C ILE A 13 14.14 -2.96 1.81
N LEU A 14 15.29 -3.62 1.94
CA LEU A 14 15.78 -4.55 0.91
C LEU A 14 14.80 -5.72 0.72
N LEU A 15 14.22 -6.26 1.79
CA LEU A 15 13.16 -7.26 1.69
C LEU A 15 11.92 -6.73 0.97
N ALA A 16 11.52 -5.51 1.28
CA ALA A 16 10.33 -4.89 0.71
C ALA A 16 10.46 -4.56 -0.79
N LEU A 17 11.67 -4.48 -1.33
CA LEU A 17 11.89 -4.32 -2.78
C LEU A 17 11.34 -5.50 -3.60
N GLY A 18 11.21 -6.68 -2.99
CA GLY A 18 10.62 -7.85 -3.63
C GLY A 18 11.21 -8.11 -5.03
N ARG A 19 10.37 -8.10 -6.06
CA ARG A 19 10.78 -8.32 -7.46
C ARG A 19 11.70 -7.24 -8.04
N ASN A 20 11.75 -6.05 -7.43
CA ASN A 20 12.70 -5.02 -7.85
C ASN A 20 14.13 -5.32 -7.44
N PHE A 21 14.35 -6.34 -6.60
CA PHE A 21 15.65 -6.88 -6.24
C PHE A 21 15.57 -8.42 -6.23
N ASP A 22 15.35 -8.99 -7.40
CA ASP A 22 15.04 -10.40 -7.63
C ASP A 22 16.04 -11.36 -6.97
N SER A 23 17.34 -11.15 -7.18
CA SER A 23 18.38 -12.05 -6.66
C SER A 23 18.32 -12.16 -5.12
N PHE A 24 18.08 -11.05 -4.43
CA PHE A 24 17.96 -11.02 -2.97
C PHE A 24 16.65 -11.62 -2.50
N ASN A 25 15.56 -11.28 -3.18
CA ASN A 25 14.23 -11.81 -2.85
C ASN A 25 14.18 -13.33 -3.04
N ASP A 26 14.74 -13.86 -4.14
CA ASP A 26 14.80 -15.28 -4.43
C ASP A 26 15.62 -16.05 -3.38
N PHE A 27 16.78 -15.50 -2.99
CA PHE A 27 17.58 -16.02 -1.89
C PHE A 27 16.77 -16.09 -0.59
N MET A 28 16.08 -14.99 -0.22
CA MET A 28 15.27 -14.96 1.00
C MET A 28 14.07 -15.92 0.92
N PHE A 29 13.45 -16.06 -0.25
CA PHE A 29 12.32 -16.95 -0.47
C PHE A 29 12.68 -18.41 -0.23
N HIS A 30 13.87 -18.83 -0.64
CA HIS A 30 14.34 -20.23 -0.51
C HIS A 30 14.96 -20.53 0.85
N TYR A 31 15.70 -19.59 1.44
CA TYR A 31 16.52 -19.87 2.61
C TYR A 31 15.97 -19.27 3.92
N LEU A 32 15.18 -18.20 3.88
CA LEU A 32 14.63 -17.62 5.10
C LEU A 32 13.38 -18.39 5.55
N PRO A 33 13.40 -19.02 6.76
CA PRO A 33 12.24 -19.75 7.24
C PRO A 33 10.98 -18.90 7.26
N MET A 34 9.87 -19.47 6.81
CA MET A 34 8.55 -18.82 6.78
C MET A 34 8.39 -17.65 5.79
N TYR A 35 9.44 -17.10 5.19
CA TYR A 35 9.34 -15.96 4.29
C TYR A 35 8.40 -16.24 3.10
N ASN A 36 8.44 -17.43 2.53
CA ASN A 36 7.58 -17.89 1.44
C ASN A 36 6.09 -18.03 1.81
N LYS A 37 5.72 -17.80 3.06
CA LYS A 37 4.32 -17.81 3.53
C LYS A 37 3.70 -16.41 3.52
N PHE A 38 4.52 -15.37 3.41
CA PHE A 38 4.02 -14.00 3.34
C PHE A 38 3.75 -13.61 1.89
N ARG A 39 2.55 -13.09 1.65
CA ARG A 39 2.11 -12.69 0.30
C ARG A 39 2.59 -11.30 -0.09
N THR A 40 2.72 -10.40 0.87
CA THR A 40 2.99 -8.98 0.65
C THR A 40 4.20 -8.57 1.47
N VAL A 41 5.38 -8.63 0.84
CA VAL A 41 6.67 -8.30 1.51
C VAL A 41 6.82 -6.82 1.85
N GLU A 42 6.10 -5.94 1.12
CA GLU A 42 6.08 -4.49 1.35
C GLU A 42 5.55 -4.09 2.73
N MET A 43 4.78 -4.96 3.40
CA MET A 43 4.36 -4.73 4.79
C MET A 43 5.53 -4.56 5.75
N ALA A 44 6.72 -5.06 5.41
CA ALA A 44 7.94 -4.86 6.19
C ALA A 44 8.32 -3.37 6.32
N LEU A 45 7.87 -2.49 5.39
CA LEU A 45 8.13 -1.04 5.42
C LEU A 45 7.49 -0.32 6.61
N VAL A 46 6.51 -0.92 7.28
CA VAL A 46 5.91 -0.35 8.50
C VAL A 46 6.96 -0.13 9.58
N ILE A 47 7.90 -1.05 9.74
CA ILE A 47 8.95 -0.95 10.76
C ILE A 47 9.96 0.18 10.44
N PRO A 48 10.58 0.26 9.25
CA PRO A 48 11.38 1.41 8.85
C PRO A 48 10.62 2.74 8.95
N GLY A 49 9.34 2.76 8.56
CA GLY A 49 8.47 3.93 8.67
C GLY A 49 8.33 4.47 10.10
N MET A 50 8.42 3.61 11.11
CA MET A 50 8.45 4.02 12.52
C MET A 50 9.88 4.33 13.01
N VAL A 51 10.84 3.53 12.61
CA VAL A 51 12.22 3.60 13.16
C VAL A 51 12.96 4.83 12.64
N PHE A 52 12.81 5.22 11.36
CA PHE A 52 13.51 6.40 10.83
C PHE A 52 13.11 7.70 11.52
N PRO A 53 11.83 8.02 11.75
CA PRO A 53 11.45 9.18 12.55
C PRO A 53 12.06 9.16 13.96
N ILE A 54 12.08 8.01 14.62
CA ILE A 54 12.67 7.87 15.97
C ILE A 54 14.17 8.20 15.94
N ILE A 55 14.92 7.64 14.98
CA ILE A 55 16.36 7.92 14.83
C ILE A 55 16.59 9.39 14.48
N ALA A 56 15.74 9.99 13.62
CA ALA A 56 15.83 11.40 13.24
C ALA A 56 15.61 12.33 14.44
N ILE A 57 14.56 12.08 15.25
CA ILE A 57 14.28 12.84 16.48
C ILE A 57 15.43 12.68 17.48
N TRP A 58 15.95 11.46 17.62
CA TRP A 58 17.11 11.23 18.50
C TRP A 58 18.34 12.01 18.01
N GLY A 59 18.64 11.96 16.71
CA GLY A 59 19.73 12.75 16.12
C GLY A 59 19.54 14.26 16.34
N LEU A 60 18.33 14.76 16.11
CA LEU A 60 17.99 16.18 16.35
C LEU A 60 18.19 16.55 17.83
N LYS A 61 17.76 15.70 18.77
CA LYS A 61 17.99 15.90 20.21
C LYS A 61 19.47 16.01 20.53
N GLU A 62 20.31 15.12 20.02
CA GLU A 62 21.76 15.16 20.25
C GLU A 62 22.39 16.47 19.71
N VAL A 63 21.93 16.92 18.53
CA VAL A 63 22.40 18.19 17.94
C VAL A 63 21.97 19.38 18.80
N LEU A 64 20.70 19.48 19.16
CA LEU A 64 20.16 20.61 19.92
C LEU A 64 20.63 20.66 21.38
N SER A 65 21.05 19.50 21.95
CA SER A 65 21.64 19.40 23.30
C SER A 65 23.14 19.71 23.32
N GLU A 66 23.73 20.11 22.21
CA GLU A 66 25.17 20.42 22.09
C GLU A 66 26.09 19.29 22.51
N THR A 67 25.64 18.04 22.47
CA THR A 67 26.44 16.85 22.76
C THR A 67 27.37 16.49 21.61
N VAL A 68 27.12 17.03 20.41
CA VAL A 68 27.91 16.81 19.22
C VAL A 68 28.91 17.94 19.00
N SER A 69 30.18 17.61 18.73
CA SER A 69 31.19 18.63 18.42
C SER A 69 30.84 19.39 17.12
N ASP A 70 31.16 20.69 17.08
CA ASP A 70 30.89 21.56 15.91
C ASP A 70 31.53 21.03 14.62
N ALA A 71 32.69 20.42 14.68
CA ALA A 71 33.36 19.81 13.54
C ALA A 71 32.58 18.62 12.98
N LEU A 72 32.03 17.76 13.87
CA LEU A 72 31.22 16.62 13.48
C LEU A 72 29.85 17.07 12.95
N LEU A 73 29.23 18.06 13.60
CA LEU A 73 27.95 18.63 13.16
C LEU A 73 28.08 19.22 11.76
N LYS A 74 29.10 20.03 11.50
CA LYS A 74 29.36 20.63 10.17
C LYS A 74 29.55 19.55 9.09
N LYS A 75 30.39 18.54 9.35
CA LYS A 75 30.62 17.43 8.41
C LYS A 75 29.34 16.65 8.16
N GLY A 76 28.57 16.35 9.22
CA GLY A 76 27.30 15.64 9.11
C GLY A 76 26.24 16.40 8.31
N LEU A 77 26.09 17.70 8.54
CA LEU A 77 25.18 18.56 7.76
C LEU A 77 25.54 18.61 6.28
N ILE A 78 26.84 18.80 5.96
CA ILE A 78 27.30 18.82 4.58
C ILE A 78 27.06 17.47 3.91
N ALA A 79 27.42 16.37 4.57
CA ALA A 79 27.23 15.03 4.02
C ALA A 79 25.73 14.71 3.82
N ALA A 80 24.89 15.01 4.81
CA ALA A 80 23.45 14.81 4.70
C ALA A 80 22.85 15.63 3.54
N LEU A 81 23.20 16.92 3.46
CA LEU A 81 22.72 17.78 2.37
C LEU A 81 23.23 17.33 1.01
N ALA A 82 24.50 16.92 0.88
CA ALA A 82 25.05 16.44 -0.37
C ALA A 82 24.36 15.15 -0.85
N ILE A 83 24.10 14.22 0.05
CA ILE A 83 23.44 12.95 -0.29
C ILE A 83 21.96 13.17 -0.59
N THR A 84 21.20 13.69 0.36
CA THR A 84 19.73 13.79 0.21
C THR A 84 19.35 14.89 -0.78
N GLY A 85 19.98 16.06 -0.69
CA GLY A 85 19.78 17.15 -1.65
C GLY A 85 20.29 16.82 -3.03
N GLY A 86 21.44 16.15 -3.15
CA GLY A 86 21.99 15.71 -4.44
C GLY A 86 21.09 14.70 -5.14
N ILE A 87 20.59 13.68 -4.44
CA ILE A 87 19.65 12.73 -5.03
C ILE A 87 18.36 13.44 -5.46
N SER A 88 17.80 14.30 -4.61
CA SER A 88 16.59 15.06 -4.93
C SER A 88 16.80 15.99 -6.13
N LEU A 89 17.96 16.61 -6.23
CA LEU A 89 18.33 17.47 -7.37
C LEU A 89 18.40 16.67 -8.68
N ILE A 90 19.03 15.51 -8.65
CA ILE A 90 19.12 14.63 -9.84
C ILE A 90 17.73 14.15 -10.25
N LEU A 91 16.92 13.72 -9.30
CA LEU A 91 15.54 13.27 -9.56
C LEU A 91 14.64 14.40 -10.08
N TRP A 92 14.86 15.64 -9.65
CA TRP A 92 14.14 16.79 -10.17
C TRP A 92 14.51 17.10 -11.60
N LEU A 93 15.81 17.16 -11.91
CA LEU A 93 16.32 17.59 -13.24
C LEU A 93 16.27 16.45 -14.26
N MET A 94 16.57 15.24 -13.84
CA MET A 94 16.75 14.08 -14.71
C MET A 94 16.17 12.81 -14.06
N PRO A 95 14.84 12.73 -13.82
CA PRO A 95 14.22 11.61 -13.11
C PRO A 95 14.49 10.26 -13.79
N SER A 96 14.53 10.22 -15.11
CA SER A 96 14.80 9.00 -15.90
C SER A 96 16.23 8.49 -15.80
N MET A 97 17.15 9.25 -15.19
CA MET A 97 18.52 8.78 -14.93
C MET A 97 18.57 7.73 -13.82
N LEU A 98 17.69 7.85 -12.81
CA LEU A 98 17.68 7.00 -11.64
C LEU A 98 16.46 6.05 -11.59
N LEU A 99 15.37 6.39 -12.30
CA LEU A 99 14.12 5.65 -12.25
C LEU A 99 13.71 5.19 -13.64
N ASP A 100 13.27 3.94 -13.75
CA ASP A 100 12.51 3.44 -14.89
C ASP A 100 11.01 3.57 -14.59
N PHE A 101 10.30 4.32 -15.43
CA PHE A 101 8.87 4.56 -15.28
C PHE A 101 7.98 3.50 -15.94
N ARG A 102 8.59 2.48 -16.55
CA ARG A 102 7.89 1.35 -17.15
C ARG A 102 7.49 0.34 -16.09
N SER A 103 6.29 -0.21 -16.22
CA SER A 103 5.81 -1.29 -15.38
C SER A 103 5.57 -2.55 -16.20
N SER A 104 5.90 -3.72 -15.65
CA SER A 104 5.56 -5.01 -16.26
C SER A 104 4.07 -5.22 -16.45
N PHE A 105 3.25 -4.52 -15.67
CA PHE A 105 1.78 -4.56 -15.78
C PHE A 105 1.23 -3.71 -16.92
N ASP A 106 2.01 -2.73 -17.42
CA ASP A 106 1.56 -1.83 -18.49
C ASP A 106 1.17 -2.61 -19.76
N ALA A 107 1.87 -3.71 -20.05
CA ALA A 107 1.60 -4.56 -21.19
C ALA A 107 0.21 -5.23 -21.15
N GLN A 108 -0.36 -5.42 -19.96
CA GLN A 108 -1.66 -6.05 -19.78
C GLN A 108 -2.83 -5.17 -20.25
N TYR A 109 -2.63 -3.85 -20.27
CA TYR A 109 -3.66 -2.88 -20.64
C TYR A 109 -3.75 -2.62 -22.15
N GLN A 110 -2.81 -3.13 -22.96
CA GLN A 110 -2.76 -2.97 -24.41
C GLN A 110 -3.03 -1.52 -24.86
N LEU A 111 -2.42 -0.57 -24.16
CA LEU A 111 -2.63 0.87 -24.39
C LEU A 111 -2.06 1.29 -25.74
N PRO A 112 -2.71 2.19 -26.49
CA PRO A 112 -2.14 2.80 -27.68
C PRO A 112 -0.82 3.53 -27.36
N ASP A 113 0.15 3.52 -28.29
CA ASP A 113 1.49 4.08 -28.07
C ASP A 113 1.49 5.54 -27.61
N TRP A 114 0.59 6.36 -28.15
CA TRP A 114 0.47 7.76 -27.74
C TRP A 114 0.05 7.91 -26.29
N TYR A 115 -0.89 7.05 -25.82
CA TYR A 115 -1.36 7.06 -24.44
C TYR A 115 -0.26 6.55 -23.50
N TYR A 116 0.41 5.47 -23.87
CA TYR A 116 1.50 4.90 -23.10
C TYR A 116 2.66 5.90 -22.91
N ASN A 117 3.03 6.61 -23.97
CA ASN A 117 4.05 7.65 -23.88
C ASN A 117 3.62 8.82 -22.97
N ALA A 118 2.36 9.25 -23.06
CA ALA A 118 1.82 10.28 -22.16
C ALA A 118 1.87 9.81 -20.70
N LEU A 119 1.49 8.56 -20.41
CA LEU A 119 1.56 7.96 -19.08
C LEU A 119 3.00 7.95 -18.51
N LEU A 120 3.99 7.62 -19.34
CA LEU A 120 5.40 7.66 -18.91
C LEU A 120 5.86 9.09 -18.60
N MET A 121 5.45 10.06 -19.41
CA MET A 121 5.73 11.49 -19.17
C MET A 121 5.07 11.98 -17.88
N ASP A 122 3.84 11.61 -17.62
CA ASP A 122 3.12 11.97 -16.38
C ASP A 122 3.80 11.38 -15.15
N ARG A 123 4.19 10.10 -15.19
CA ARG A 123 4.94 9.46 -14.11
C ARG A 123 6.27 10.17 -13.83
N ALA A 124 7.01 10.52 -14.89
CA ALA A 124 8.27 11.25 -14.76
C ALA A 124 8.07 12.67 -14.21
N SER A 125 7.04 13.37 -14.69
CA SER A 125 6.68 14.73 -14.23
C SER A 125 6.28 14.71 -12.74
N LEU A 126 5.49 13.74 -12.31
CA LEU A 126 5.10 13.58 -10.92
C LEU A 126 6.31 13.33 -10.02
N ALA A 127 7.21 12.44 -10.44
CA ALA A 127 8.45 12.15 -9.70
C ALA A 127 9.35 13.38 -9.59
N SER A 128 9.48 14.15 -10.68
CA SER A 128 10.23 15.41 -10.71
C SER A 128 9.61 16.46 -9.76
N ALA A 129 8.30 16.63 -9.78
CA ALA A 129 7.61 17.58 -8.89
C ALA A 129 7.76 17.20 -7.41
N ASP A 130 7.66 15.92 -7.07
CA ASP A 130 7.87 15.45 -5.69
C ASP A 130 9.33 15.55 -5.25
N ALA A 131 10.29 15.36 -6.18
CA ALA A 131 11.69 15.56 -5.90
C ALA A 131 12.03 17.04 -5.64
N LEU A 132 11.46 17.98 -6.40
CA LEU A 132 11.58 19.42 -6.15
C LEU A 132 11.01 19.79 -4.78
N ARG A 133 9.81 19.29 -4.46
CA ARG A 133 9.21 19.49 -3.14
C ARG A 133 10.14 19.01 -2.04
N SER A 134 10.65 17.78 -2.14
CA SER A 134 11.58 17.21 -1.16
C SER A 134 12.86 18.04 -1.02
N LEU A 135 13.41 18.52 -2.15
CA LEU A 135 14.59 19.40 -2.15
C LEU A 135 14.32 20.70 -1.37
N VAL A 136 13.16 21.31 -1.56
CA VAL A 136 12.78 22.52 -0.82
C VAL A 136 12.74 22.27 0.68
N PHE A 137 12.09 21.20 1.14
CA PHE A 137 12.04 20.85 2.57
C PHE A 137 13.42 20.49 3.14
N ILE A 138 14.28 19.80 2.38
CA ILE A 138 15.67 19.51 2.75
C ILE A 138 16.45 20.81 2.95
N LEU A 139 16.33 21.76 2.02
CA LEU A 139 17.02 23.06 2.11
C LEU A 139 16.52 23.90 3.29
N LEU A 140 15.21 23.92 3.54
CA LEU A 140 14.63 24.62 4.71
C LEU A 140 15.08 24.00 6.03
N GLY A 141 15.08 22.67 6.11
CA GLY A 141 15.60 21.95 7.28
C GLY A 141 17.09 22.21 7.51
N ALA A 142 17.90 22.15 6.44
CA ALA A 142 19.31 22.48 6.49
C ALA A 142 19.55 23.93 6.93
N ALA A 143 18.75 24.89 6.45
CA ALA A 143 18.83 26.29 6.85
C ALA A 143 18.54 26.48 8.35
N LEU A 144 17.54 25.79 8.91
CA LEU A 144 17.25 25.80 10.34
C LEU A 144 18.43 25.28 11.18
N LEU A 145 19.01 24.15 10.76
CA LEU A 145 20.15 23.56 11.46
C LEU A 145 21.43 24.39 11.29
N PHE A 146 21.62 25.05 10.14
CA PHE A 146 22.70 25.98 9.93
C PHE A 146 22.55 27.26 10.77
N TRP A 147 21.31 27.76 10.91
CA TRP A 147 21.04 28.85 11.84
C TRP A 147 21.39 28.49 13.28
N PHE A 148 21.03 27.28 13.73
CA PHE A 148 21.46 26.78 15.06
C PHE A 148 22.98 26.76 15.18
N TYR A 149 23.66 26.19 14.17
CA TYR A 149 25.12 26.06 14.16
C TYR A 149 25.85 27.39 14.27
N THR A 150 25.38 28.45 13.60
CA THR A 150 26.01 29.80 13.57
C THR A 150 25.61 30.70 14.71
N SER A 151 24.59 30.34 15.48
CA SER A 151 24.03 31.19 16.53
C SER A 151 24.94 31.23 17.77
N LYS A 152 25.07 32.43 18.37
CA LYS A 152 25.80 32.64 19.63
C LYS A 152 25.03 32.13 20.85
N ASP A 153 23.68 32.26 20.85
CA ASP A 153 22.79 31.80 21.92
C ASP A 153 22.03 30.56 21.47
N ARG A 154 22.72 29.42 21.35
CA ARG A 154 22.17 28.18 20.85
C ARG A 154 20.99 27.65 21.69
N LYS A 155 21.00 27.91 23.00
CA LYS A 155 19.92 27.43 23.89
C LYS A 155 18.57 28.05 23.55
N LYS A 156 18.52 29.35 23.23
CA LYS A 156 17.30 30.01 22.79
C LYS A 156 16.89 29.56 21.38
N VAL A 157 17.85 29.47 20.48
CA VAL A 157 17.61 29.07 19.08
C VAL A 157 17.18 27.61 18.98
N ALA A 158 17.63 26.72 19.86
CA ALA A 158 17.24 25.29 19.87
C ALA A 158 15.72 25.11 19.89
N THR A 159 15.01 25.87 20.72
CA THR A 159 13.54 25.79 20.80
C THR A 159 12.89 26.21 19.48
N PHE A 160 13.34 27.31 18.88
CA PHE A 160 12.78 27.78 17.60
C PHE A 160 13.08 26.81 16.44
N VAL A 161 14.28 26.21 16.42
CA VAL A 161 14.65 25.21 15.43
C VAL A 161 13.81 23.94 15.62
N GLY A 162 13.62 23.49 16.86
CA GLY A 162 12.74 22.35 17.13
C GLY A 162 11.31 22.55 16.65
N ILE A 163 10.72 23.73 16.94
CA ILE A 163 9.39 24.09 16.46
C ILE A 163 9.39 24.22 14.93
N GLY A 164 10.41 24.87 14.34
CA GLY A 164 10.52 25.02 12.88
C GLY A 164 10.57 23.66 12.15
N VAL A 165 11.36 22.72 12.64
CA VAL A 165 11.43 21.35 12.10
C VAL A 165 10.06 20.66 12.23
N ALA A 166 9.40 20.76 13.39
CA ALA A 166 8.09 20.18 13.60
C ALA A 166 7.03 20.77 12.63
N VAL A 167 7.05 22.07 12.40
CA VAL A 167 6.15 22.74 11.44
C VAL A 167 6.47 22.28 10.01
N LEU A 168 7.73 22.20 9.61
CA LEU A 168 8.11 21.71 8.28
C LEU A 168 7.62 20.28 8.06
N MET A 169 7.82 19.38 9.03
CA MET A 169 7.31 18.01 8.97
C MET A 169 5.80 17.98 8.85
N LEU A 170 5.09 18.76 9.66
CA LEU A 170 3.63 18.80 9.60
C LEU A 170 3.11 19.27 8.24
N VAL A 171 3.68 20.35 7.70
CA VAL A 171 3.28 20.86 6.38
C VAL A 171 3.59 19.85 5.27
N ASP A 172 4.77 19.22 5.30
CA ASP A 172 5.16 18.22 4.31
C ASP A 172 4.22 17.01 4.33
N LEU A 173 4.03 16.41 5.48
CA LEU A 173 3.17 15.22 5.63
C LEU A 173 1.72 15.53 5.31
N TRP A 174 1.19 16.65 5.82
CA TRP A 174 -0.19 17.06 5.57
C TRP A 174 -0.50 17.22 4.08
N THR A 175 0.39 17.83 3.33
CA THR A 175 0.20 18.04 1.89
C THR A 175 0.22 16.72 1.11
N VAL A 176 1.03 15.75 1.54
CA VAL A 176 1.06 14.41 0.94
C VAL A 176 -0.18 13.62 1.31
N ASP A 177 -0.53 13.59 2.59
CA ASP A 177 -1.68 12.81 3.08
C ASP A 177 -2.98 13.25 2.43
N LYS A 178 -3.17 14.56 2.20
CA LYS A 178 -4.34 15.11 1.50
C LYS A 178 -4.47 14.67 0.04
N ARG A 179 -3.42 14.21 -0.60
CA ARG A 179 -3.51 13.60 -1.95
C ARG A 179 -4.24 12.26 -1.93
N TYR A 180 -4.05 11.47 -0.86
CA TYR A 180 -4.58 10.12 -0.72
C TYR A 180 -5.88 10.08 0.07
N LEU A 181 -5.98 10.93 1.09
CA LEU A 181 -7.13 10.99 1.98
C LEU A 181 -7.58 12.44 2.18
N ASN A 182 -8.64 12.82 1.49
CA ASN A 182 -9.25 14.14 1.56
C ASN A 182 -10.75 14.05 1.86
N ASP A 183 -11.40 15.18 2.03
CA ASP A 183 -12.79 15.23 2.46
C ASP A 183 -13.77 14.52 1.51
N SER A 184 -13.43 14.40 0.21
CA SER A 184 -14.24 13.69 -0.78
C SER A 184 -14.22 12.16 -0.61
N ASN A 185 -13.24 11.62 0.11
CA ASN A 185 -13.14 10.21 0.40
C ASN A 185 -14.04 9.77 1.57
N PHE A 186 -14.58 10.74 2.35
CA PHE A 186 -15.45 10.45 3.48
C PHE A 186 -16.92 10.55 3.08
N ILE A 187 -17.60 9.43 3.14
CA ILE A 187 -19.02 9.34 2.89
C ILE A 187 -19.74 9.30 4.25
N ARG A 188 -20.70 10.21 4.46
CA ARG A 188 -21.59 10.19 5.64
C ARG A 188 -22.71 9.17 5.46
N GLN A 189 -22.36 7.92 5.21
CA GLN A 189 -23.36 6.85 5.13
C GLN A 189 -23.28 5.97 6.36
N LYS A 190 -24.44 5.61 6.91
CA LYS A 190 -24.51 4.58 7.93
C LYS A 190 -24.24 3.22 7.28
N PRO A 191 -23.61 2.25 7.99
CA PRO A 191 -23.41 0.91 7.44
C PRO A 191 -24.69 0.27 6.89
N THR A 192 -25.83 0.51 7.53
CA THR A 192 -27.16 0.07 7.09
C THR A 192 -27.65 0.70 5.78
N GLU A 193 -27.04 1.78 5.33
CA GLU A 193 -27.36 2.41 4.04
C GLU A 193 -26.47 1.87 2.90
N VAL A 194 -25.29 1.37 3.25
CA VAL A 194 -24.35 0.74 2.31
C VAL A 194 -24.82 -0.65 1.93
N TYR A 195 -25.32 -1.41 2.92
CA TYR A 195 -25.87 -2.75 2.74
C TYR A 195 -27.39 -2.71 2.86
N LYS A 196 -28.06 -2.27 1.79
CA LYS A 196 -29.52 -2.32 1.74
C LYS A 196 -29.96 -3.71 1.31
N GLU A 197 -30.98 -4.23 1.99
CA GLU A 197 -31.64 -5.45 1.57
C GLU A 197 -32.21 -5.29 0.16
N THR A 198 -31.92 -6.23 -0.71
CA THR A 198 -32.54 -6.36 -2.01
C THR A 198 -33.87 -7.10 -1.88
N VAL A 199 -34.70 -7.06 -2.92
CA VAL A 199 -35.94 -7.86 -2.97
C VAL A 199 -35.62 -9.35 -2.86
N ALA A 200 -34.50 -9.79 -3.45
CA ALA A 200 -34.04 -11.17 -3.35
C ALA A 200 -33.69 -11.55 -1.91
N ASP A 201 -32.97 -10.67 -1.17
CA ASP A 201 -32.62 -10.91 0.22
C ASP A 201 -33.88 -11.05 1.09
N GLN A 202 -34.89 -10.20 0.86
CA GLN A 202 -36.16 -10.25 1.59
C GLN A 202 -36.93 -11.55 1.33
N GLU A 203 -36.91 -12.06 0.11
CA GLU A 203 -37.53 -13.33 -0.23
C GLU A 203 -36.77 -14.52 0.39
N ILE A 204 -35.45 -14.54 0.31
CA ILE A 204 -34.61 -15.59 0.87
C ILE A 204 -34.75 -15.65 2.40
N MET A 205 -34.81 -14.51 3.10
CA MET A 205 -34.98 -14.44 4.53
C MET A 205 -36.32 -14.97 5.05
N LYS A 206 -37.31 -15.23 4.19
CA LYS A 206 -38.55 -15.90 4.55
C LYS A 206 -38.35 -17.39 4.85
N ASP A 207 -37.34 -17.99 4.24
CA ASP A 207 -36.94 -19.35 4.57
C ASP A 207 -36.34 -19.39 5.98
N LYS A 208 -36.81 -20.27 6.80
CA LYS A 208 -36.38 -20.45 8.20
C LYS A 208 -35.49 -21.66 8.41
N ASP A 209 -35.15 -22.37 7.36
CA ASP A 209 -34.15 -23.43 7.42
C ASP A 209 -32.77 -22.80 7.68
N LEU A 210 -32.07 -23.26 8.71
CA LEU A 210 -30.73 -22.76 9.06
C LEU A 210 -29.63 -23.44 8.27
N SER A 211 -29.96 -24.47 7.51
CA SER A 211 -28.96 -25.24 6.74
C SER A 211 -28.70 -24.69 5.35
N TYR A 212 -29.60 -23.86 4.80
CA TYR A 212 -29.43 -23.33 3.47
C TYR A 212 -28.23 -22.38 3.36
N ARG A 213 -27.67 -22.33 2.16
CA ARG A 213 -26.61 -21.37 1.78
C ARG A 213 -27.01 -20.65 0.49
N VAL A 214 -26.61 -19.39 0.41
CA VAL A 214 -26.89 -18.57 -0.77
C VAL A 214 -25.67 -18.57 -1.69
N LEU A 215 -25.90 -18.91 -2.95
CA LEU A 215 -24.95 -18.80 -4.04
C LEU A 215 -25.24 -17.52 -4.83
N ASN A 216 -24.41 -16.51 -4.65
CA ASN A 216 -24.45 -15.33 -5.50
C ASN A 216 -23.69 -15.61 -6.80
N LEU A 217 -24.35 -15.50 -7.95
CA LEU A 217 -23.73 -15.80 -9.23
C LEU A 217 -22.73 -14.70 -9.68
N ASN A 218 -22.77 -13.53 -9.05
CA ASN A 218 -21.85 -12.45 -9.35
C ASN A 218 -20.60 -12.55 -8.47
N ASN A 219 -19.60 -13.31 -8.92
CA ASN A 219 -18.31 -13.50 -8.26
C ASN A 219 -18.37 -14.05 -6.83
N PRO A 220 -19.03 -15.21 -6.61
CA PRO A 220 -19.40 -15.71 -5.28
C PRO A 220 -18.22 -15.94 -4.35
N PHE A 221 -17.01 -16.18 -4.89
CA PHE A 221 -15.83 -16.54 -4.09
C PHE A 221 -14.96 -15.32 -3.70
N LEU A 222 -15.31 -14.11 -4.16
CA LEU A 222 -14.58 -12.87 -3.90
C LEU A 222 -15.46 -11.72 -3.39
N GLU A 223 -16.79 -11.87 -3.40
CA GLU A 223 -17.70 -10.86 -2.89
C GLU A 223 -18.00 -11.06 -1.38
N THR A 224 -18.48 -10.03 -0.70
CA THR A 224 -18.75 -10.04 0.74
C THR A 224 -20.18 -9.65 1.10
N THR A 225 -20.93 -9.09 0.16
CA THR A 225 -22.27 -8.54 0.38
C THR A 225 -23.29 -9.61 0.77
N THR A 226 -23.23 -10.78 0.14
CA THR A 226 -24.11 -11.91 0.48
C THR A 226 -23.92 -12.35 1.93
N SER A 227 -22.69 -12.35 2.43
CA SER A 227 -22.40 -12.77 3.81
C SER A 227 -22.93 -11.81 4.88
N TYR A 228 -23.40 -10.63 4.49
CA TYR A 228 -24.00 -9.67 5.44
C TYR A 228 -25.37 -10.14 5.93
N TYR A 229 -26.18 -10.72 5.04
CA TYR A 229 -27.55 -11.17 5.36
C TYR A 229 -27.70 -12.69 5.43
N HIS A 230 -26.82 -13.45 4.74
CA HIS A 230 -27.01 -14.87 4.51
C HIS A 230 -25.74 -15.68 4.75
N HIS A 231 -25.90 -16.98 4.95
CA HIS A 231 -24.78 -17.92 4.87
C HIS A 231 -24.38 -18.12 3.41
N SER A 232 -23.29 -17.47 2.97
CA SER A 232 -22.80 -17.60 1.60
C SER A 232 -22.08 -18.94 1.36
N VAL A 233 -22.21 -19.47 0.15
CA VAL A 233 -21.39 -20.60 -0.32
C VAL A 233 -19.92 -20.18 -0.46
N GLY A 234 -19.66 -18.89 -0.70
CA GLY A 234 -18.32 -18.38 -0.96
C GLY A 234 -17.91 -17.27 0.00
N GLY A 235 -17.66 -16.10 -0.57
CA GLY A 235 -17.20 -14.90 0.13
C GLY A 235 -15.70 -14.70 0.06
N TYR A 236 -15.28 -13.45 0.33
CA TYR A 236 -13.88 -13.11 0.40
C TYR A 236 -13.32 -13.35 1.80
N TYR A 237 -12.28 -14.15 1.88
CA TYR A 237 -11.52 -14.34 3.11
C TYR A 237 -10.03 -14.51 2.79
N ALA A 238 -9.21 -13.59 3.32
CA ALA A 238 -7.77 -13.56 3.04
C ALA A 238 -7.01 -14.81 3.53
N ALA A 239 -7.49 -15.43 4.62
CA ALA A 239 -6.93 -16.65 5.22
C ALA A 239 -7.79 -17.88 4.89
N LYS A 240 -8.34 -17.96 3.68
CA LYS A 240 -9.16 -19.09 3.24
C LYS A 240 -8.40 -20.41 3.41
N LEU A 241 -9.07 -21.42 3.96
CA LEU A 241 -8.49 -22.75 4.11
C LEU A 241 -8.13 -23.33 2.74
N ARG A 242 -6.93 -23.90 2.62
CA ARG A 242 -6.45 -24.49 1.37
C ARG A 242 -7.40 -25.56 0.84
N ARG A 243 -7.95 -26.41 1.70
CA ARG A 243 -8.94 -27.44 1.30
C ARG A 243 -10.16 -26.82 0.63
N TYR A 244 -10.61 -25.66 1.12
CA TYR A 244 -11.75 -24.98 0.52
C TYR A 244 -11.40 -24.33 -0.81
N GLN A 245 -10.19 -23.79 -0.94
CA GLN A 245 -9.71 -23.30 -2.23
C GLN A 245 -9.58 -24.42 -3.26
N GLU A 246 -9.06 -25.58 -2.86
CA GLU A 246 -8.99 -26.77 -3.73
C GLU A 246 -10.39 -27.26 -4.16
N LEU A 247 -11.38 -27.19 -3.28
CA LEU A 247 -12.78 -27.50 -3.63
C LEU A 247 -13.32 -26.50 -4.67
N ILE A 248 -13.03 -25.20 -4.50
CA ILE A 248 -13.41 -24.17 -5.47
C ILE A 248 -12.77 -24.49 -6.83
N ASP A 249 -11.46 -24.67 -6.86
CA ASP A 249 -10.69 -24.83 -8.10
C ASP A 249 -11.07 -26.09 -8.88
N HIS A 250 -11.33 -27.19 -8.16
CA HIS A 250 -11.56 -28.49 -8.79
C HIS A 250 -13.03 -28.85 -9.01
N ARG A 251 -13.96 -28.18 -8.30
CA ARG A 251 -15.38 -28.53 -8.35
C ARG A 251 -16.29 -27.33 -8.51
N LEU A 252 -16.33 -26.45 -7.51
CA LEU A 252 -17.34 -25.40 -7.44
C LEU A 252 -17.26 -24.41 -8.60
N GLN A 253 -16.07 -24.08 -9.09
CA GLN A 253 -15.89 -23.16 -10.21
C GLN A 253 -16.45 -23.76 -11.53
N GLY A 254 -16.22 -25.04 -11.76
CA GLY A 254 -16.74 -25.75 -12.93
C GLY A 254 -18.27 -25.84 -12.91
N GLU A 255 -18.84 -26.20 -11.76
CA GLU A 255 -20.28 -26.29 -11.56
C GLU A 255 -20.94 -24.92 -11.66
N LEU A 256 -20.35 -23.88 -11.07
CA LEU A 256 -20.81 -22.50 -11.20
C LEU A 256 -20.88 -22.05 -12.66
N ASN A 257 -19.83 -22.31 -13.43
CA ASN A 257 -19.82 -21.97 -14.88
C ASN A 257 -20.93 -22.70 -15.63
N SER A 258 -21.23 -23.94 -15.28
CA SER A 258 -22.32 -24.72 -15.86
C SER A 258 -23.69 -24.10 -15.52
N VAL A 259 -23.89 -23.70 -14.28
CA VAL A 259 -25.11 -23.03 -13.82
C VAL A 259 -25.28 -21.67 -14.53
N ILE A 260 -24.23 -20.84 -14.60
CA ILE A 260 -24.26 -19.56 -15.31
C ILE A 260 -24.60 -19.78 -16.80
N GLY A 261 -23.98 -20.78 -17.42
CA GLY A 261 -24.28 -21.13 -18.82
C GLY A 261 -25.73 -21.63 -19.04
N ALA A 262 -26.30 -22.30 -18.06
CA ALA A 262 -27.71 -22.70 -18.07
C ALA A 262 -28.63 -21.50 -17.91
N PHE A 263 -28.34 -20.55 -17.03
CA PHE A 263 -29.11 -19.30 -16.89
C PHE A 263 -29.21 -18.51 -18.20
N GLN A 264 -28.16 -18.51 -19.02
CA GLN A 264 -28.17 -17.82 -20.33
C GLN A 264 -29.05 -18.51 -21.37
N LYS A 265 -29.33 -19.79 -21.20
CA LYS A 265 -30.06 -20.63 -22.20
C LYS A 265 -31.44 -21.06 -21.74
N ALA A 266 -31.68 -21.03 -20.43
CA ALA A 266 -32.93 -21.51 -19.83
C ALA A 266 -34.11 -20.65 -20.30
N GLN A 267 -35.21 -21.34 -20.69
CA GLN A 267 -36.49 -20.74 -21.01
C GLN A 267 -37.52 -20.96 -19.91
N THR A 268 -37.28 -21.93 -19.04
CA THR A 268 -38.19 -22.32 -17.95
C THR A 268 -37.44 -22.45 -16.64
N ALA A 269 -38.18 -22.40 -15.52
CA ALA A 269 -37.63 -22.68 -14.19
C ALA A 269 -37.15 -24.12 -14.05
N GLU A 270 -37.78 -25.06 -14.76
CA GLU A 270 -37.43 -26.48 -14.76
C GLU A 270 -36.04 -26.71 -15.37
N ASP A 271 -35.69 -25.96 -16.44
CA ASP A 271 -34.36 -26.01 -17.04
C ASP A 271 -33.26 -25.63 -16.03
N LEU A 272 -33.52 -24.63 -15.20
CA LEU A 272 -32.60 -24.18 -14.16
C LEU A 272 -32.48 -25.21 -13.03
N MET A 273 -33.59 -25.76 -12.59
CA MET A 273 -33.58 -26.80 -11.56
C MET A 273 -32.82 -28.05 -12.02
N GLY A 274 -32.97 -28.42 -13.28
CA GLY A 274 -32.21 -29.50 -13.93
C GLY A 274 -30.71 -29.22 -13.95
N ALA A 275 -30.29 -27.97 -14.20
CA ALA A 275 -28.89 -27.55 -14.18
C ALA A 275 -28.29 -27.62 -12.76
N PHE A 276 -29.03 -27.20 -11.73
CA PHE A 276 -28.60 -27.34 -10.34
C PHE A 276 -28.52 -28.80 -9.93
N ALA A 277 -29.49 -29.63 -10.27
CA ALA A 277 -29.48 -31.06 -9.95
C ALA A 277 -28.28 -31.81 -10.57
N ALA A 278 -27.74 -31.28 -11.67
CA ALA A 278 -26.52 -31.79 -12.29
C ALA A 278 -25.23 -31.38 -11.60
N CYS A 279 -25.29 -30.48 -10.60
CA CYS A 279 -24.16 -29.93 -9.87
C CYS A 279 -24.12 -30.46 -8.42
N PRO A 280 -23.52 -31.62 -8.18
CA PRO A 280 -23.62 -32.32 -6.88
C PRO A 280 -22.93 -31.60 -5.73
N SER A 281 -22.06 -30.63 -6.01
CA SER A 281 -21.36 -29.86 -4.96
C SER A 281 -22.04 -28.53 -4.62
N LEU A 282 -22.98 -28.08 -5.49
CA LEU A 282 -23.78 -26.88 -5.30
C LEU A 282 -25.23 -27.18 -4.89
N ASN A 283 -25.64 -28.45 -4.99
CA ASN A 283 -26.98 -28.90 -4.66
C ASN A 283 -27.08 -29.33 -3.18
#